data_ede1fe18c90c6d661a91d1464d5734eb
#
_entry.id   ede1fe18c90c6d661a91d1464d5734eb
#
_cell.length_a   1.000
_cell.length_b   1.000
_cell.length_c   1.000
_cell.angle_alpha   90.00
_cell.angle_beta   90.00
_cell.angle_gamma   90.00
#
_symmetry.space_group_name_H-M   'P 1'
#
loop_
_entity.id
_entity.type
_entity.pdbx_description
1 polymer ?
#
loop_
_entity_poly.entity_id
_entity_poly.type
_entity_poly.pdbx_seq_one_letter_code
_entity_poly.pdbx_strand_id
1 'polypeptide(L)'
;MRSRARTHVATLLLSAVLASAALAVGGDPAHARTPSPSPSPSSAFRPPASVDGGAWSSGHLQGTAIDRRRGHMYFSFTNLLVKTDLAGRPIGSVTGLTGHLGDLDFNSADGRVYGSLEYKAAQAFYVAIFDGSRITRMNMDARTTDVLSTVHLREVVRDYTADMNGDGVFDGDTGNTPDHRYGCSGIDGVAFGPGLNGRGGVRLTVAYGVYSNTTRTDNDHQVLLQYDVRDWRKYERPLSEDALHTSGPASPDGKFFAYTGNTTYGVQNLEYDGDSGNWLMAVYKGKKAAFPNYGLYVVDGSKPARRGEVKGQPRPESGRILSLLPRGLHHEPSGVYGYESGGQYGLVSLDDGRYYVAEAGTVDSGGTTLQTGRAVLHRWTGAVPNPFAVRGPAG
;
A
#
# COMPACT_ATOMS: atom_id res chain seq x y z
N MET A 1 -53.10 -36.85 -19.59
CA MET A 1 -53.88 -36.03 -20.55
C MET A 1 -52.97 -34.92 -21.03
N ARG A 2 -52.53 -35.02 -22.26
CA ARG A 2 -52.66 -34.12 -23.42
C ARG A 2 -52.19 -32.69 -23.13
N SER A 3 -51.26 -32.01 -23.84
CA SER A 3 -51.04 -32.02 -25.29
C SER A 3 -49.71 -31.29 -25.60
N ARG A 4 -49.07 -31.78 -26.63
CA ARG A 4 -47.92 -31.16 -27.34
C ARG A 4 -48.41 -30.01 -28.23
N ALA A 5 -47.59 -28.98 -28.43
CA ALA A 5 -47.60 -28.22 -29.67
C ALA A 5 -46.17 -27.86 -30.10
N ARG A 6 -45.82 -28.32 -31.29
CA ARG A 6 -44.63 -27.91 -32.08
C ARG A 6 -45.07 -26.81 -33.06
N THR A 7 -44.19 -25.86 -33.41
CA THR A 7 -44.24 -25.12 -34.68
C THR A 7 -42.87 -24.52 -35.00
N HIS A 8 -42.22 -24.96 -35.92
CA HIS A 8 -41.82 -24.70 -37.28
C HIS A 8 -40.91 -23.51 -37.55
N VAL A 9 -39.79 -23.87 -38.15
CA VAL A 9 -38.74 -23.13 -38.84
C VAL A 9 -39.31 -22.46 -40.11
N ALA A 10 -38.86 -21.24 -40.41
CA ALA A 10 -38.89 -20.66 -41.73
C ALA A 10 -37.58 -19.95 -42.07
N THR A 11 -36.87 -20.57 -42.99
CA THR A 11 -35.69 -20.08 -43.69
C THR A 11 -36.14 -19.19 -44.84
N LEU A 12 -35.60 -18.01 -45.01
CA LEU A 12 -35.74 -17.18 -46.21
C LEU A 12 -34.34 -16.82 -46.74
N LEU A 13 -34.04 -17.44 -47.87
CA LEU A 13 -32.96 -17.07 -48.78
C LEU A 13 -33.43 -15.89 -49.67
N LEU A 14 -32.61 -14.87 -49.82
CA LEU A 14 -32.80 -13.87 -50.87
C LEU A 14 -31.49 -13.64 -51.62
N SER A 15 -31.58 -13.85 -52.92
CA SER A 15 -30.49 -13.89 -53.87
C SER A 15 -30.04 -12.48 -54.32
N ALA A 16 -28.79 -12.42 -54.71
CA ALA A 16 -28.08 -11.24 -55.23
C ALA A 16 -28.54 -10.91 -56.66
N VAL A 17 -28.55 -9.61 -56.96
CA VAL A 17 -28.53 -9.11 -58.36
C VAL A 17 -27.37 -8.12 -58.44
N LEU A 18 -26.43 -8.45 -59.33
CA LEU A 18 -25.36 -7.57 -59.77
C LEU A 18 -25.89 -6.56 -60.79
N ALA A 19 -25.61 -5.30 -60.58
CA ALA A 19 -25.71 -4.29 -61.64
C ALA A 19 -24.38 -3.53 -61.72
N SER A 20 -23.66 -3.75 -62.82
CA SER A 20 -22.45 -3.04 -63.19
C SER A 20 -22.80 -1.70 -63.81
N ALA A 21 -22.34 -0.59 -63.30
CA ALA A 21 -22.33 0.70 -63.98
C ALA A 21 -20.90 1.26 -63.93
N ALA A 22 -20.26 1.33 -65.08
CA ALA A 22 -19.01 2.01 -65.28
C ALA A 22 -19.28 3.52 -65.47
N LEU A 23 -18.59 4.36 -64.72
CA LEU A 23 -18.54 5.83 -65.00
C LEU A 23 -17.13 6.34 -64.77
N ALA A 24 -16.79 7.26 -65.65
CA ALA A 24 -15.52 7.74 -66.05
C ALA A 24 -14.67 8.48 -64.99
N VAL A 25 -13.38 8.41 -65.24
CA VAL A 25 -12.27 9.05 -64.63
C VAL A 25 -12.38 10.59 -64.66
N GLY A 26 -12.35 11.20 -63.47
CA GLY A 26 -11.94 12.59 -63.23
C GLY A 26 -10.83 12.58 -62.18
N GLY A 27 -9.61 12.77 -62.64
CA GLY A 27 -8.45 12.82 -61.74
C GLY A 27 -8.33 14.18 -61.03
N ASP A 28 -8.50 14.16 -59.70
CA ASP A 28 -8.04 15.28 -58.85
C ASP A 28 -6.60 14.98 -58.34
N PRO A 29 -5.74 15.98 -58.26
CA PRO A 29 -4.35 15.78 -57.84
C PRO A 29 -4.31 15.36 -56.36
N ALA A 30 -3.75 14.22 -56.09
CA ALA A 30 -3.50 13.71 -54.78
C ALA A 30 -2.64 14.71 -53.97
N HIS A 31 -3.24 15.39 -53.02
CA HIS A 31 -2.49 16.06 -51.95
C HIS A 31 -1.77 14.99 -51.13
N ALA A 32 -0.46 14.95 -51.31
CA ALA A 32 0.41 14.15 -50.45
C ALA A 32 0.17 14.56 -48.98
N ARG A 33 -0.49 13.71 -48.22
CA ARG A 33 -0.57 13.87 -46.76
C ARG A 33 0.85 13.74 -46.22
N THR A 34 1.40 14.82 -45.73
CA THR A 34 2.61 14.77 -44.88
C THR A 34 2.33 13.79 -43.73
N PRO A 35 3.19 12.81 -43.50
CA PRO A 35 3.04 11.92 -42.36
C PRO A 35 3.08 12.78 -41.09
N SER A 36 2.04 12.65 -40.25
CA SER A 36 2.07 13.25 -38.90
C SER A 36 3.33 12.79 -38.17
N PRO A 37 4.07 13.67 -37.49
CA PRO A 37 5.25 13.26 -36.77
C PRO A 37 4.83 12.20 -35.75
N SER A 38 5.51 11.06 -35.79
CA SER A 38 5.37 10.02 -34.75
C SER A 38 5.56 10.69 -33.40
N PRO A 39 4.72 10.38 -32.37
CA PRO A 39 4.92 10.93 -31.05
C PRO A 39 6.35 10.62 -30.60
N SER A 40 7.09 11.66 -30.23
CA SER A 40 8.43 11.51 -29.66
C SER A 40 8.36 10.51 -28.51
N PRO A 41 9.33 9.57 -28.36
CA PRO A 41 9.35 8.65 -27.25
C PRO A 41 9.25 9.49 -25.97
N SER A 42 8.25 9.21 -25.12
CA SER A 42 8.11 9.87 -23.82
C SER A 42 9.44 9.74 -23.11
N SER A 43 10.04 10.84 -22.69
CA SER A 43 11.33 10.80 -22.00
C SER A 43 11.20 9.86 -20.81
N ALA A 44 11.97 8.77 -20.80
CA ALA A 44 11.92 7.78 -19.73
C ALA A 44 12.11 8.48 -18.37
N PHE A 45 11.29 8.15 -17.39
CA PHE A 45 11.39 8.70 -16.04
C PHE A 45 12.83 8.52 -15.50
N ARG A 46 13.48 9.64 -15.17
CA ARG A 46 14.82 9.66 -14.58
C ARG A 46 14.71 10.06 -13.12
N PRO A 47 14.72 9.11 -12.17
CA PRO A 47 14.64 9.42 -10.76
C PRO A 47 15.92 10.15 -10.31
N PRO A 48 15.81 11.25 -9.52
CA PRO A 48 16.98 11.84 -8.87
C PRO A 48 17.59 10.90 -7.83
N ALA A 49 18.85 11.13 -7.47
CA ALA A 49 19.56 10.30 -6.49
C ALA A 49 18.90 10.37 -5.11
N SER A 50 18.25 11.47 -4.78
CA SER A 50 17.43 11.62 -3.58
C SER A 50 16.39 12.71 -3.74
N VAL A 51 15.32 12.64 -2.94
CA VAL A 51 14.29 13.68 -2.80
C VAL A 51 14.19 14.04 -1.33
N ASP A 52 14.34 15.31 -1.01
CA ASP A 52 14.22 15.83 0.36
C ASP A 52 12.74 16.07 0.69
N GLY A 53 12.28 15.52 1.80
CA GLY A 53 10.94 15.73 2.35
C GLY A 53 10.84 16.93 3.28
N GLY A 54 11.96 17.61 3.58
CA GLY A 54 12.03 18.77 4.46
C GLY A 54 12.19 18.44 5.96
N ALA A 55 12.08 19.49 6.77
CA ALA A 55 12.18 19.43 8.23
C ALA A 55 10.92 20.07 8.87
N TRP A 56 10.25 19.34 9.76
CA TRP A 56 8.91 19.71 10.24
C TRP A 56 8.75 19.51 11.75
N SER A 57 7.98 20.38 12.38
CA SER A 57 7.50 20.20 13.74
C SER A 57 6.30 19.22 13.72
N SER A 58 6.59 17.93 13.68
CA SER A 58 5.64 16.82 13.59
C SER A 58 6.24 15.59 14.26
N GLY A 59 5.57 14.43 14.22
CA GLY A 59 6.21 13.14 14.47
C GLY A 59 7.18 12.76 13.35
N HIS A 60 7.90 11.66 13.50
CA HIS A 60 8.89 11.22 12.52
C HIS A 60 8.24 10.79 11.20
N LEU A 61 9.07 10.62 10.16
CA LEU A 61 8.67 10.10 8.86
C LEU A 61 8.10 8.68 9.01
N GLN A 62 6.97 8.42 8.36
CA GLN A 62 6.24 7.15 8.44
C GLN A 62 6.16 6.43 7.08
N GLY A 63 6.08 7.19 5.97
CA GLY A 63 5.91 6.62 4.64
C GLY A 63 6.14 7.61 3.53
N THR A 64 6.26 7.08 2.32
CA THR A 64 6.48 7.87 1.09
C THR A 64 5.70 7.29 -0.08
N ALA A 65 5.23 8.16 -0.99
CA ALA A 65 4.60 7.75 -2.24
C ALA A 65 5.07 8.64 -3.39
N ILE A 66 5.00 8.15 -4.64
CA ILE A 66 5.47 8.89 -5.81
C ILE A 66 4.42 8.93 -6.93
N ASP A 67 4.07 10.12 -7.42
CA ASP A 67 3.42 10.32 -8.71
C ASP A 67 4.49 10.55 -9.79
N ARG A 68 4.94 9.45 -10.41
CA ARG A 68 5.98 9.50 -11.46
C ARG A 68 5.54 10.33 -12.66
N ARG A 69 4.25 10.34 -12.97
CA ARG A 69 3.71 11.05 -14.13
C ARG A 69 3.76 12.57 -13.97
N ARG A 70 3.48 13.06 -12.76
CA ARG A 70 3.52 14.48 -12.46
C ARG A 70 4.84 14.94 -11.85
N GLY A 71 5.73 14.00 -11.47
CA GLY A 71 7.00 14.31 -10.82
C GLY A 71 6.80 14.85 -9.41
N HIS A 72 5.90 14.26 -8.64
CA HIS A 72 5.64 14.64 -7.26
C HIS A 72 5.98 13.50 -6.31
N MET A 73 6.50 13.83 -5.14
CA MET A 73 6.69 12.91 -4.04
C MET A 73 5.89 13.37 -2.82
N TYR A 74 5.40 12.40 -2.06
CA TYR A 74 4.61 12.62 -0.85
C TYR A 74 5.33 11.97 0.31
N PHE A 75 5.32 12.64 1.46
CA PHE A 75 5.92 12.20 2.71
C PHE A 75 4.90 12.32 3.83
N SER A 76 4.62 11.25 4.55
CA SER A 76 3.82 11.28 5.76
C SER A 76 4.72 11.43 6.98
N PHE A 77 4.43 12.43 7.78
CA PHE A 77 5.00 12.58 9.12
C PHE A 77 3.85 12.46 10.10
N THR A 78 3.82 11.53 10.96
CA THR A 78 2.76 11.16 11.93
C THR A 78 1.41 11.93 11.82
N ASN A 79 1.42 13.26 11.76
CA ASN A 79 0.23 14.12 11.70
C ASN A 79 0.30 15.20 10.59
N LEU A 80 1.16 14.98 9.59
CA LEU A 80 1.41 15.92 8.49
C LEU A 80 1.67 15.14 7.21
N LEU A 81 1.02 15.53 6.10
CA LEU A 81 1.39 15.10 4.75
C LEU A 81 2.11 16.26 4.04
N VAL A 82 3.27 15.99 3.46
CA VAL A 82 4.03 16.95 2.64
C VAL A 82 4.10 16.46 1.20
N LYS A 83 3.84 17.35 0.25
CA LYS A 83 4.01 17.14 -1.18
C LYS A 83 5.18 17.99 -1.68
N THR A 84 6.12 17.37 -2.39
CA THR A 84 7.26 18.02 -3.03
C THR A 84 7.29 17.77 -4.53
N ASP A 85 8.08 18.53 -5.27
CA ASP A 85 8.59 18.08 -6.58
C ASP A 85 9.78 17.13 -6.37
N LEU A 86 10.30 16.56 -7.46
CA LEU A 86 11.43 15.64 -7.39
C LEU A 86 12.78 16.31 -7.11
N ALA A 87 12.82 17.65 -7.08
CA ALA A 87 13.98 18.40 -6.59
C ALA A 87 13.90 18.66 -5.07
N GLY A 88 12.88 18.11 -4.39
CA GLY A 88 12.66 18.31 -2.95
C GLY A 88 12.03 19.66 -2.58
N ARG A 89 11.57 20.45 -3.55
CA ARG A 89 10.92 21.74 -3.25
C ARG A 89 9.48 21.51 -2.79
N PRO A 90 9.07 22.02 -1.62
CA PRO A 90 7.70 21.86 -1.14
C PRO A 90 6.69 22.53 -2.09
N ILE A 91 5.62 21.81 -2.43
CA ILE A 91 4.49 22.30 -3.22
C ILE A 91 3.31 22.62 -2.31
N GLY A 92 3.08 21.77 -1.31
CA GLY A 92 1.99 21.93 -0.38
C GLY A 92 2.06 20.91 0.76
N SER A 93 1.24 21.14 1.77
CA SER A 93 1.12 20.21 2.89
C SER A 93 -0.31 20.16 3.43
N VAL A 94 -0.66 19.04 4.06
CA VAL A 94 -1.94 18.84 4.76
C VAL A 94 -1.66 18.68 6.24
N THR A 95 -2.30 19.50 7.05
CA THR A 95 -2.20 19.57 8.52
C THR A 95 -3.56 19.32 9.16
N GLY A 96 -3.67 19.46 10.48
CA GLY A 96 -4.93 19.32 11.20
C GLY A 96 -5.32 17.87 11.47
N LEU A 97 -4.39 16.93 11.33
CA LEU A 97 -4.55 15.54 11.75
C LEU A 97 -4.09 15.39 13.20
N THR A 98 -4.90 14.80 14.06
CA THR A 98 -4.53 14.38 15.42
C THR A 98 -4.27 12.88 15.51
N GLY A 99 -4.74 12.12 14.49
CA GLY A 99 -4.46 10.71 14.35
C GLY A 99 -3.05 10.43 13.82
N HIS A 100 -2.66 9.16 13.85
CA HIS A 100 -1.39 8.69 13.33
C HIS A 100 -1.52 8.33 11.84
N LEU A 101 -0.94 9.16 10.97
CA LEU A 101 -0.78 8.90 9.53
C LEU A 101 0.49 8.07 9.33
N GLY A 102 0.33 6.84 8.86
CA GLY A 102 1.43 5.89 8.61
C GLY A 102 1.91 5.90 7.17
N ASP A 103 2.08 4.72 6.59
CA ASP A 103 2.57 4.49 5.23
C ASP A 103 1.67 5.10 4.16
N LEU A 104 2.24 5.33 2.98
CA LEU A 104 1.56 5.92 1.81
C LEU A 104 1.80 5.09 0.55
N ASP A 105 0.78 5.02 -0.31
CA ASP A 105 0.98 4.59 -1.70
C ASP A 105 0.15 5.42 -2.68
N PHE A 106 0.63 5.51 -3.92
CA PHE A 106 0.00 6.28 -4.99
C PHE A 106 -0.78 5.38 -5.95
N ASN A 107 -2.10 5.56 -6.00
CA ASN A 107 -2.93 4.85 -6.96
C ASN A 107 -2.89 5.52 -8.34
N SER A 108 -2.17 4.94 -9.28
CA SER A 108 -2.07 5.47 -10.65
C SER A 108 -3.40 5.42 -11.43
N ALA A 109 -4.36 4.60 -11.00
CA ALA A 109 -5.66 4.45 -11.67
C ALA A 109 -6.59 5.64 -11.41
N ASP A 110 -6.53 6.26 -10.22
CA ASP A 110 -7.36 7.41 -9.87
C ASP A 110 -6.57 8.69 -9.56
N GLY A 111 -5.24 8.60 -9.50
CA GLY A 111 -4.32 9.72 -9.30
C GLY A 111 -4.31 10.27 -7.87
N ARG A 112 -4.69 9.45 -6.87
CA ARG A 112 -4.76 9.84 -5.46
C ARG A 112 -3.71 9.09 -4.63
N VAL A 113 -3.36 9.66 -3.48
CA VAL A 113 -2.49 9.06 -2.48
C VAL A 113 -3.34 8.40 -1.39
N TYR A 114 -3.04 7.17 -1.07
CA TYR A 114 -3.68 6.39 -0.03
C TYR A 114 -2.71 6.17 1.12
N GLY A 115 -3.18 6.30 2.35
CA GLY A 115 -2.35 6.09 3.54
C GLY A 115 -3.15 5.44 4.67
N SER A 116 -2.46 4.82 5.60
CA SER A 116 -3.07 4.37 6.87
C SER A 116 -3.27 5.56 7.79
N LEU A 117 -4.40 5.61 8.49
CA LEU A 117 -4.71 6.63 9.47
C LEU A 117 -5.42 6.00 10.66
N GLU A 118 -4.88 6.17 11.87
CA GLU A 118 -5.43 5.53 13.04
C GLU A 118 -5.66 6.48 14.22
N TYR A 119 -6.74 6.22 14.93
CA TYR A 119 -7.15 6.86 16.18
C TYR A 119 -7.36 5.78 17.23
N LYS A 120 -6.26 5.23 17.79
CA LYS A 120 -6.28 4.06 18.68
C LYS A 120 -7.15 4.27 19.92
N ALA A 121 -7.05 5.43 20.55
CA ALA A 121 -7.86 5.77 21.73
C ALA A 121 -9.37 5.76 21.43
N ALA A 122 -9.74 6.08 20.19
CA ALA A 122 -11.13 6.03 19.72
C ALA A 122 -11.49 4.71 19.02
N GLN A 123 -10.57 3.74 18.97
CA GLN A 123 -10.72 2.45 18.30
C GLN A 123 -11.17 2.59 16.84
N ALA A 124 -10.65 3.59 16.13
CA ALA A 124 -11.03 3.91 14.78
C ALA A 124 -9.82 3.88 13.83
N PHE A 125 -9.98 3.13 12.74
CA PHE A 125 -8.91 2.87 11.76
C PHE A 125 -9.44 3.14 10.36
N TYR A 126 -8.65 3.89 9.58
CA TYR A 126 -9.06 4.38 8.27
C TYR A 126 -7.98 4.17 7.22
N VAL A 127 -8.41 4.12 5.98
CA VAL A 127 -7.57 4.53 4.86
C VAL A 127 -7.86 6.01 4.59
N ALA A 128 -6.83 6.84 4.70
CA ALA A 128 -6.83 8.24 4.29
C ALA A 128 -6.60 8.31 2.77
N ILE A 129 -7.39 9.11 2.06
CA ILE A 129 -7.34 9.24 0.61
C ILE A 129 -7.19 10.72 0.27
N PHE A 130 -5.98 11.09 -0.17
CA PHE A 130 -5.63 12.47 -0.49
C PHE A 130 -5.74 12.71 -1.99
N ASP A 131 -6.44 13.77 -2.40
CA ASP A 131 -6.37 14.29 -3.76
C ASP A 131 -5.11 15.15 -3.92
N GLY A 132 -4.02 14.50 -4.36
CA GLY A 132 -2.74 15.16 -4.54
C GLY A 132 -2.77 16.33 -5.53
N SER A 133 -3.72 16.37 -6.47
CA SER A 133 -3.87 17.49 -7.42
C SER A 133 -4.36 18.77 -6.75
N ARG A 134 -5.08 18.65 -5.64
CA ARG A 134 -5.63 19.76 -4.85
C ARG A 134 -4.69 20.25 -3.76
N ILE A 135 -3.63 19.52 -3.45
CA ILE A 135 -2.58 19.96 -2.51
C ILE A 135 -1.66 20.93 -3.24
N THR A 136 -1.95 22.25 -3.12
CA THR A 136 -1.31 23.31 -3.90
C THR A 136 -0.66 24.41 -3.06
N ARG A 137 -0.80 24.35 -1.73
CA ARG A 137 -0.21 25.31 -0.79
C ARG A 137 0.12 24.62 0.54
N MET A 138 0.99 25.25 1.31
CA MET A 138 1.33 24.77 2.64
C MET A 138 0.17 24.92 3.62
N ASN A 139 0.13 24.04 4.62
CA ASN A 139 -0.78 24.08 5.76
C ASN A 139 -2.28 24.07 5.38
N MET A 140 -2.66 23.24 4.41
CA MET A 140 -4.07 22.98 4.12
C MET A 140 -4.64 22.12 5.24
N ASP A 141 -5.66 22.61 5.93
CA ASP A 141 -6.30 21.88 7.04
C ASP A 141 -7.17 20.74 6.48
N ALA A 142 -6.89 19.52 6.88
CA ALA A 142 -7.59 18.30 6.47
C ALA A 142 -9.09 18.33 6.83
N ARG A 143 -9.49 19.07 7.87
CA ARG A 143 -10.85 19.14 8.38
C ARG A 143 -11.73 20.15 7.63
N THR A 144 -11.12 21.14 6.99
CA THR A 144 -11.83 22.28 6.34
C THR A 144 -11.62 22.35 4.83
N THR A 145 -10.75 21.50 4.28
CA THR A 145 -10.47 21.44 2.84
C THR A 145 -10.89 20.07 2.28
N ASP A 146 -11.31 20.04 1.01
CA ASP A 146 -11.72 18.77 0.36
C ASP A 146 -10.51 17.98 -0.18
N VAL A 147 -9.35 18.07 0.45
CA VAL A 147 -8.14 17.37 -0.02
C VAL A 147 -8.05 15.97 0.54
N LEU A 148 -8.80 15.65 1.59
CA LEU A 148 -8.79 14.38 2.29
C LEU A 148 -10.21 13.83 2.42
N SER A 149 -10.36 12.57 2.08
CA SER A 149 -11.48 11.72 2.50
C SER A 149 -10.94 10.48 3.19
N THR A 150 -11.80 9.82 3.99
CA THR A 150 -11.42 8.63 4.75
C THR A 150 -12.43 7.51 4.55
N VAL A 151 -11.95 6.25 4.64
CA VAL A 151 -12.76 5.03 4.59
C VAL A 151 -12.42 4.17 5.80
N HIS A 152 -13.44 3.86 6.60
CA HIS A 152 -13.29 3.12 7.85
C HIS A 152 -13.05 1.63 7.63
N LEU A 153 -12.14 1.02 8.40
CA LEU A 153 -11.75 -0.38 8.31
C LEU A 153 -12.32 -1.20 9.49
N ARG A 154 -13.54 -1.70 9.33
CA ARG A 154 -14.24 -2.49 10.37
C ARG A 154 -13.51 -3.75 10.80
N GLU A 155 -12.79 -4.39 9.89
CA GLU A 155 -12.04 -5.62 10.19
C GLU A 155 -10.92 -5.35 11.18
N VAL A 156 -10.23 -4.20 11.03
CA VAL A 156 -9.17 -3.78 11.96
C VAL A 156 -9.72 -3.52 13.34
N VAL A 157 -10.84 -2.77 13.42
CA VAL A 157 -11.53 -2.52 14.70
C VAL A 157 -11.87 -3.83 15.40
N ARG A 158 -12.45 -4.80 14.66
CA ARG A 158 -12.85 -6.10 15.20
C ARG A 158 -11.69 -6.87 15.81
N ASP A 159 -10.53 -6.88 15.13
CA ASP A 159 -9.37 -7.61 15.64
C ASP A 159 -8.63 -6.84 16.74
N TYR A 160 -8.59 -5.50 16.63
CA TYR A 160 -7.99 -4.63 17.65
C TYR A 160 -8.77 -4.67 18.97
N THR A 161 -10.11 -4.67 18.91
CA THR A 161 -10.95 -4.70 20.12
C THR A 161 -11.41 -6.10 20.50
N ALA A 162 -10.79 -7.15 19.94
CA ALA A 162 -11.19 -8.51 20.23
C ALA A 162 -10.89 -8.87 21.69
N ASP A 163 -11.94 -9.21 22.43
CA ASP A 163 -11.89 -9.81 23.75
C ASP A 163 -11.51 -11.30 23.59
N MET A 164 -10.24 -11.59 23.76
CA MET A 164 -9.71 -12.94 23.53
C MET A 164 -9.76 -13.84 24.76
N ASN A 165 -9.95 -13.26 25.97
CA ASN A 165 -10.14 -14.01 27.22
C ASN A 165 -11.60 -14.21 27.59
N GLY A 166 -12.52 -13.43 27.01
CA GLY A 166 -13.97 -13.54 27.21
C GLY A 166 -14.45 -12.89 28.49
N ASP A 167 -13.74 -11.89 29.03
CA ASP A 167 -14.16 -11.19 30.27
C ASP A 167 -15.09 -9.99 30.02
N GLY A 168 -15.31 -9.64 28.74
CA GLY A 168 -16.19 -8.54 28.35
C GLY A 168 -15.58 -7.14 28.52
N VAL A 169 -14.27 -7.05 28.78
CA VAL A 169 -13.52 -5.80 28.96
C VAL A 169 -12.53 -5.63 27.83
N PHE A 170 -12.40 -4.41 27.30
CA PHE A 170 -11.32 -4.05 26.38
C PHE A 170 -10.17 -3.42 27.19
N ASP A 171 -9.01 -4.04 27.16
CA ASP A 171 -7.85 -3.69 27.99
C ASP A 171 -7.03 -2.49 27.48
N GLY A 172 -7.47 -1.85 26.41
CA GLY A 172 -6.82 -0.64 25.87
C GLY A 172 -5.67 -0.90 24.92
N ASP A 173 -4.94 0.16 24.55
CA ASP A 173 -3.82 0.12 23.59
C ASP A 173 -2.54 -0.44 24.24
N THR A 174 -2.49 -1.74 24.50
CA THR A 174 -1.33 -2.40 25.09
C THR A 174 -1.19 -3.86 24.65
N GLY A 175 0.04 -4.30 24.42
CA GLY A 175 0.34 -5.69 24.11
C GLY A 175 0.43 -6.63 25.32
N ASN A 176 0.23 -6.11 26.54
CA ASN A 176 0.41 -6.88 27.80
C ASN A 176 -0.89 -7.55 28.28
N THR A 177 -1.89 -7.60 27.43
CA THR A 177 -3.19 -8.24 27.70
C THR A 177 -3.42 -9.40 26.74
N PRO A 178 -4.37 -10.30 27.01
CA PRO A 178 -4.79 -11.34 26.08
C PRO A 178 -5.60 -10.79 24.88
N ASP A 179 -6.13 -9.59 24.99
CA ASP A 179 -6.91 -8.94 23.92
C ASP A 179 -6.11 -8.72 22.64
N HIS A 180 -6.71 -8.13 21.64
CA HIS A 180 -6.10 -7.86 20.34
C HIS A 180 -5.75 -9.13 19.56
N ARG A 181 -6.71 -9.63 18.81
CA ARG A 181 -6.52 -10.80 17.96
C ARG A 181 -5.31 -10.65 17.06
N TYR A 182 -4.48 -11.67 16.95
CA TYR A 182 -3.18 -11.68 16.27
C TYR A 182 -2.16 -10.66 16.83
N GLY A 183 -2.38 -10.16 18.02
CA GLY A 183 -1.60 -9.06 18.58
C GLY A 183 -1.79 -7.74 17.82
N CYS A 184 -2.96 -7.52 17.21
CA CYS A 184 -3.25 -6.32 16.42
C CYS A 184 -3.07 -5.05 17.25
N SER A 185 -2.15 -4.17 16.84
CA SER A 185 -1.91 -2.85 17.46
C SER A 185 -2.39 -1.69 16.58
N GLY A 186 -3.20 -1.98 15.55
CA GLY A 186 -3.66 -1.02 14.55
C GLY A 186 -3.20 -1.36 13.14
N ILE A 187 -2.88 -0.34 12.35
CA ILE A 187 -2.44 -0.47 10.95
C ILE A 187 -1.29 0.49 10.66
N ASP A 188 -0.39 0.10 9.73
CA ASP A 188 0.64 0.99 9.20
C ASP A 188 0.83 0.81 7.69
N GLY A 189 1.42 -0.29 7.22
CA GLY A 189 1.77 -0.50 5.82
C GLY A 189 0.57 -0.49 4.87
N VAL A 190 0.69 0.20 3.74
CA VAL A 190 -0.31 0.20 2.66
C VAL A 190 0.37 0.12 1.29
N ALA A 191 -0.16 -0.70 0.37
CA ALA A 191 0.33 -0.72 -1.01
C ALA A 191 -0.72 -1.21 -1.99
N PHE A 192 -0.64 -0.74 -3.24
CA PHE A 192 -1.40 -1.26 -4.36
C PHE A 192 -0.63 -2.37 -5.08
N GLY A 193 -1.30 -3.47 -5.35
CA GLY A 193 -0.70 -4.59 -6.09
C GLY A 193 -1.74 -5.64 -6.45
N PRO A 194 -1.35 -6.76 -7.05
CA PRO A 194 -2.27 -7.82 -7.46
C PRO A 194 -2.89 -8.55 -6.27
N GLY A 195 -3.94 -9.30 -6.52
CA GLY A 195 -4.57 -10.14 -5.50
C GLY A 195 -3.63 -11.21 -4.95
N LEU A 196 -3.38 -11.22 -3.63
CA LEU A 196 -2.53 -12.20 -2.92
C LEU A 196 -3.05 -13.65 -3.00
N ASN A 197 -4.28 -13.83 -3.47
CA ASN A 197 -4.86 -15.16 -3.78
C ASN A 197 -4.54 -15.61 -5.23
N GLY A 198 -3.72 -14.88 -5.98
CA GLY A 198 -3.39 -15.14 -7.38
C GLY A 198 -4.52 -14.80 -8.36
N ARG A 199 -5.52 -14.05 -7.96
CA ARG A 199 -6.69 -13.71 -8.78
C ARG A 199 -7.06 -12.24 -8.67
N GLY A 200 -7.69 -11.72 -9.73
CA GLY A 200 -8.23 -10.37 -9.76
C GLY A 200 -7.23 -9.31 -10.19
N GLY A 201 -7.71 -8.07 -10.31
CA GLY A 201 -6.90 -6.91 -10.62
C GLY A 201 -6.17 -6.34 -9.41
N VAL A 202 -5.72 -5.10 -9.55
CA VAL A 202 -5.06 -4.35 -8.48
C VAL A 202 -6.01 -4.18 -7.28
N ARG A 203 -5.46 -4.35 -6.09
CA ARG A 203 -6.11 -4.20 -4.78
C ARG A 203 -5.26 -3.29 -3.90
N LEU A 204 -5.92 -2.57 -3.01
CA LEU A 204 -5.23 -1.97 -1.87
C LEU A 204 -4.98 -3.05 -0.82
N THR A 205 -3.76 -3.20 -0.39
CA THR A 205 -3.37 -4.05 0.74
C THR A 205 -3.04 -3.17 1.92
N VAL A 206 -3.61 -3.49 3.08
CA VAL A 206 -3.37 -2.79 4.36
C VAL A 206 -2.79 -3.81 5.33
N ALA A 207 -1.67 -3.49 5.95
CA ALA A 207 -1.01 -4.35 6.92
C ALA A 207 -1.31 -3.91 8.36
N TYR A 208 -1.45 -4.91 9.24
CA TYR A 208 -1.61 -4.62 10.67
C TYR A 208 -0.32 -4.12 11.29
N GLY A 209 -0.47 -3.22 12.27
CA GLY A 209 0.44 -3.11 13.37
C GLY A 209 0.34 -4.36 14.26
N VAL A 210 1.47 -4.80 14.83
CA VAL A 210 1.53 -5.98 15.71
C VAL A 210 2.34 -5.65 16.95
N TYR A 211 1.77 -5.88 18.13
CA TYR A 211 2.49 -5.67 19.38
C TYR A 211 3.72 -6.58 19.51
N SER A 212 4.82 -6.04 19.99
CA SER A 212 6.11 -6.74 20.15
C SER A 212 6.23 -7.62 21.40
N ASN A 213 5.13 -7.86 22.12
CA ASN A 213 5.14 -8.69 23.32
C ASN A 213 5.74 -10.08 23.01
N THR A 214 6.77 -10.48 23.76
CA THR A 214 7.52 -11.71 23.53
C THR A 214 6.88 -12.93 24.21
N THR A 215 5.93 -12.74 25.12
CA THR A 215 5.23 -13.82 25.82
C THR A 215 3.96 -14.28 25.08
N ARG A 216 3.43 -13.45 24.14
CA ARG A 216 2.31 -13.83 23.28
C ARG A 216 2.74 -14.91 22.30
N THR A 217 1.86 -15.84 21.99
CA THR A 217 2.08 -16.86 20.95
C THR A 217 1.38 -16.52 19.65
N ASP A 218 0.35 -15.69 19.68
CA ASP A 218 -0.55 -15.40 18.58
C ASP A 218 -0.12 -14.22 17.67
N ASN A 219 1.01 -13.57 17.96
CA ASN A 219 1.52 -12.38 17.26
C ASN A 219 2.73 -12.65 16.33
N ASP A 220 2.87 -13.91 15.84
CA ASP A 220 4.02 -14.33 15.01
C ASP A 220 3.74 -14.24 13.50
N HIS A 221 2.62 -13.64 13.12
CA HIS A 221 2.27 -13.41 11.73
C HIS A 221 2.08 -11.92 11.45
N GLN A 222 2.59 -11.44 10.31
CA GLN A 222 2.09 -10.21 9.73
C GLN A 222 0.73 -10.49 9.10
N VAL A 223 -0.24 -9.60 9.33
CA VAL A 223 -1.61 -9.75 8.82
C VAL A 223 -1.85 -8.69 7.75
N LEU A 224 -2.27 -9.12 6.57
CA LEU A 224 -2.54 -8.26 5.43
C LEU A 224 -4.00 -8.38 5.00
N LEU A 225 -4.68 -7.26 4.88
CA LEU A 225 -6.06 -7.15 4.39
C LEU A 225 -6.04 -6.62 2.97
N GLN A 226 -6.79 -7.23 2.06
CA GLN A 226 -6.95 -6.71 0.70
C GLN A 226 -8.36 -6.19 0.43
N TYR A 227 -8.43 -5.10 -0.33
CA TYR A 227 -9.66 -4.41 -0.69
C TYR A 227 -9.68 -4.01 -2.17
N ASP A 228 -10.82 -4.22 -2.83
CA ASP A 228 -11.14 -3.60 -4.10
C ASP A 228 -11.65 -2.18 -3.88
N VAL A 229 -10.85 -1.19 -4.22
CA VAL A 229 -11.18 0.23 -3.95
C VAL A 229 -11.98 0.90 -5.06
N ARG A 230 -12.30 0.21 -6.17
CA ARG A 230 -12.96 0.80 -7.35
C ARG A 230 -14.28 1.48 -7.02
N ASP A 231 -15.03 0.94 -6.07
CA ASP A 231 -16.33 1.45 -5.64
C ASP A 231 -16.29 2.18 -4.28
N TRP A 232 -15.12 2.56 -3.81
CA TRP A 232 -14.96 3.14 -2.46
C TRP A 232 -15.51 4.54 -2.32
N ARG A 233 -15.75 5.28 -3.40
CA ARG A 233 -16.39 6.61 -3.34
C ARG A 233 -17.71 6.61 -2.56
N LYS A 234 -18.46 5.52 -2.54
CA LYS A 234 -19.68 5.37 -1.73
C LYS A 234 -19.42 5.38 -0.23
N TYR A 235 -18.23 4.99 0.19
CA TYR A 235 -17.81 4.93 1.60
C TYR A 235 -17.03 6.17 2.04
N GLU A 236 -16.41 6.88 1.11
CA GLU A 236 -15.60 8.06 1.41
C GLU A 236 -16.40 9.11 2.16
N ARG A 237 -15.84 9.64 3.24
CA ARG A 237 -16.40 10.74 4.02
C ARG A 237 -15.29 11.74 4.34
N PRO A 238 -15.61 13.04 4.44
CA PRO A 238 -14.70 14.01 5.03
C PRO A 238 -14.28 13.58 6.44
N LEU A 239 -13.06 13.87 6.81
CA LEU A 239 -12.59 13.63 8.17
C LEU A 239 -13.24 14.62 9.12
N SER A 240 -13.85 14.09 10.20
CA SER A 240 -14.31 14.85 11.36
C SER A 240 -13.78 14.16 12.60
N GLU A 241 -12.79 14.75 13.26
CA GLU A 241 -12.15 14.14 14.42
C GLU A 241 -13.02 14.22 15.68
N ASP A 242 -13.98 15.17 15.72
CA ASP A 242 -14.98 15.28 16.80
C ASP A 242 -16.10 14.23 16.67
N ALA A 243 -16.27 13.66 15.48
CA ALA A 243 -17.31 12.68 15.17
C ALA A 243 -16.80 11.68 14.13
N LEU A 244 -15.92 10.77 14.56
CA LEU A 244 -15.33 9.74 13.71
C LEU A 244 -16.41 8.83 13.13
N HIS A 245 -16.45 8.73 11.78
CA HIS A 245 -17.46 7.94 11.08
C HIS A 245 -17.08 6.46 10.98
N THR A 246 -18.07 5.60 10.73
CA THR A 246 -17.89 4.16 10.51
C THR A 246 -18.23 3.73 9.08
N SER A 247 -18.21 4.68 8.11
CA SER A 247 -18.50 4.39 6.72
C SER A 247 -17.31 3.66 6.08
N GLY A 248 -17.53 2.42 5.66
CA GLY A 248 -16.51 1.57 5.07
C GLY A 248 -17.06 0.19 4.69
N PRO A 249 -16.25 -0.65 4.02
CA PRO A 249 -16.64 -2.01 3.66
C PRO A 249 -16.91 -2.86 4.91
N ALA A 250 -17.86 -3.78 4.81
CA ALA A 250 -18.22 -4.68 5.90
C ALA A 250 -17.10 -5.66 6.25
N SER A 251 -16.30 -6.06 5.25
CA SER A 251 -15.17 -6.99 5.38
C SER A 251 -14.15 -6.73 4.26
N PRO A 252 -12.89 -7.17 4.42
CA PRO A 252 -11.93 -7.20 3.33
C PRO A 252 -12.31 -8.28 2.30
N ASP A 253 -11.79 -8.16 1.07
CA ASP A 253 -11.86 -9.21 0.05
C ASP A 253 -10.98 -10.41 0.41
N GLY A 254 -9.99 -10.19 1.25
CA GLY A 254 -9.12 -11.23 1.79
C GLY A 254 -8.33 -10.81 3.02
N LYS A 255 -8.11 -11.75 3.93
CA LYS A 255 -7.20 -11.66 5.06
C LYS A 255 -6.12 -12.71 4.89
N PHE A 256 -4.86 -12.31 4.97
CA PHE A 256 -3.68 -13.12 4.69
C PHE A 256 -2.67 -13.03 5.81
N PHE A 257 -1.87 -14.08 5.97
CA PHE A 257 -0.93 -14.23 7.08
C PHE A 257 0.46 -14.59 6.54
N ALA A 258 1.48 -13.83 6.93
CA ALA A 258 2.89 -14.14 6.65
C ALA A 258 3.60 -14.46 7.95
N TYR A 259 4.17 -15.68 8.06
CA TYR A 259 4.85 -16.12 9.26
C TYR A 259 6.29 -15.58 9.31
N THR A 260 6.54 -14.63 10.21
CA THR A 260 7.82 -13.90 10.32
C THR A 260 8.41 -13.92 11.74
N GLY A 261 7.62 -14.34 12.73
CA GLY A 261 7.78 -13.94 14.10
C GLY A 261 7.13 -12.58 14.37
N ASN A 262 7.11 -12.17 15.65
CA ASN A 262 6.61 -10.87 16.01
C ASN A 262 7.50 -9.73 15.45
N THR A 263 6.93 -8.55 15.33
CA THR A 263 7.61 -7.31 14.96
C THR A 263 7.22 -6.21 15.95
N THR A 264 7.93 -5.10 15.95
CA THR A 264 7.51 -3.94 16.74
C THR A 264 6.60 -3.09 15.86
N TYR A 265 5.33 -3.04 16.19
CA TYR A 265 4.25 -2.35 15.47
C TYR A 265 3.95 -2.86 14.04
N GLY A 266 4.34 -4.11 13.71
CA GLY A 266 3.96 -4.75 12.45
C GLY A 266 4.74 -4.27 11.21
N VAL A 267 4.08 -4.33 10.06
CA VAL A 267 4.63 -3.84 8.79
C VAL A 267 4.48 -2.33 8.74
N GLN A 268 5.61 -1.63 8.81
CA GLN A 268 5.63 -0.17 8.81
C GLN A 268 5.46 0.39 7.40
N ASN A 269 6.16 -0.21 6.42
CA ASN A 269 5.95 0.11 5.01
C ASN A 269 5.78 -1.18 4.22
N LEU A 270 4.75 -1.19 3.40
CA LEU A 270 4.43 -2.28 2.48
C LEU A 270 4.63 -1.79 1.05
N GLU A 271 5.25 -2.60 0.20
CA GLU A 271 5.45 -2.24 -1.20
C GLU A 271 5.28 -3.45 -2.12
N TYR A 272 4.63 -3.25 -3.26
CA TYR A 272 4.58 -4.23 -4.35
C TYR A 272 5.55 -3.80 -5.45
N ASP A 273 6.49 -4.68 -5.76
CA ASP A 273 7.43 -4.46 -6.86
C ASP A 273 6.96 -5.17 -8.13
N GLY A 274 6.57 -4.38 -9.11
CA GLY A 274 6.06 -4.88 -10.38
C GLY A 274 7.11 -5.57 -11.24
N ASP A 275 8.41 -5.28 -11.05
CA ASP A 275 9.52 -5.92 -11.77
C ASP A 275 9.72 -7.37 -11.31
N SER A 276 9.79 -7.60 -10.02
CA SER A 276 9.95 -8.96 -9.46
C SER A 276 8.62 -9.69 -9.22
N GLY A 277 7.51 -8.95 -9.14
CA GLY A 277 6.20 -9.48 -8.77
C GLY A 277 6.07 -9.81 -7.28
N ASN A 278 6.97 -9.34 -6.43
CA ASN A 278 6.98 -9.65 -5.01
C ASN A 278 6.46 -8.50 -4.16
N TRP A 279 6.08 -8.84 -2.91
CA TRP A 279 5.70 -7.86 -1.90
C TRP A 279 6.82 -7.72 -0.86
N LEU A 280 7.20 -6.48 -0.56
CA LEU A 280 8.20 -6.16 0.44
C LEU A 280 7.51 -5.64 1.69
N MET A 281 7.85 -6.20 2.84
CA MET A 281 7.34 -5.82 4.16
C MET A 281 8.50 -5.29 5.00
N ALA A 282 8.66 -3.97 5.07
CA ALA A 282 9.64 -3.32 5.92
C ALA A 282 9.07 -3.12 7.33
N VAL A 283 9.80 -3.55 8.34
CA VAL A 283 9.32 -3.62 9.73
C VAL A 283 10.34 -3.02 10.71
N TYR A 284 9.87 -2.56 11.86
CA TYR A 284 10.74 -2.52 13.03
C TYR A 284 10.92 -3.94 13.56
N LYS A 285 12.18 -4.31 13.84
CA LYS A 285 12.54 -5.67 14.23
C LYS A 285 11.74 -6.16 15.44
N GLY A 286 11.42 -7.45 15.42
CA GLY A 286 10.86 -8.16 16.54
C GLY A 286 11.87 -8.37 17.68
N LYS A 287 11.42 -9.10 18.73
CA LYS A 287 12.21 -9.33 19.95
C LYS A 287 12.20 -10.78 20.43
N LYS A 288 11.49 -11.67 19.76
CA LYS A 288 11.43 -13.10 20.17
C LYS A 288 12.71 -13.82 19.79
N ALA A 289 13.34 -14.46 20.77
CA ALA A 289 14.58 -15.22 20.56
C ALA A 289 14.44 -16.44 19.62
N ALA A 290 13.21 -16.95 19.46
CA ALA A 290 12.92 -18.06 18.53
C ALA A 290 12.90 -17.67 17.06
N PHE A 291 13.06 -16.36 16.75
CA PHE A 291 12.98 -15.82 15.41
C PHE A 291 14.21 -14.96 15.07
N PRO A 292 14.53 -14.77 13.79
CA PRO A 292 15.69 -14.00 13.38
C PRO A 292 15.54 -12.48 13.57
N ASN A 293 14.28 -11.99 13.67
CA ASN A 293 13.94 -10.57 13.85
C ASN A 293 14.57 -9.68 12.74
N TYR A 294 14.38 -10.04 11.48
CA TYR A 294 14.86 -9.25 10.33
C TYR A 294 14.11 -7.91 10.19
N GLY A 295 14.71 -6.95 9.48
CA GLY A 295 14.09 -5.65 9.18
C GLY A 295 13.26 -5.62 7.90
N LEU A 296 13.47 -6.60 7.00
CA LEU A 296 12.75 -6.69 5.73
C LEU A 296 12.39 -8.16 5.42
N TYR A 297 11.15 -8.40 5.13
CA TYR A 297 10.63 -9.68 4.64
C TYR A 297 10.07 -9.53 3.23
N VAL A 298 10.19 -10.56 2.40
CA VAL A 298 9.69 -10.55 1.03
C VAL A 298 8.71 -11.68 0.85
N VAL A 299 7.46 -11.36 0.48
CA VAL A 299 6.45 -12.36 0.09
C VAL A 299 6.65 -12.71 -1.37
N ASP A 300 6.71 -14.01 -1.66
CA ASP A 300 6.82 -14.58 -3.01
C ASP A 300 5.49 -14.40 -3.77
N GLY A 301 5.40 -13.36 -4.59
CA GLY A 301 4.19 -13.05 -5.35
C GLY A 301 3.87 -14.06 -6.46
N SER A 302 4.83 -14.94 -6.81
CA SER A 302 4.58 -16.05 -7.74
C SER A 302 3.75 -17.18 -7.10
N LYS A 303 3.63 -17.19 -5.77
CA LYS A 303 2.90 -18.20 -5.00
C LYS A 303 1.62 -17.61 -4.40
N PRO A 304 0.46 -17.95 -4.92
CA PRO A 304 -0.79 -17.53 -4.29
C PRO A 304 -0.92 -18.11 -2.88
N ALA A 305 -1.56 -17.33 -2.00
CA ALA A 305 -1.82 -17.75 -0.63
C ALA A 305 -2.54 -19.11 -0.58
N ARG A 306 -2.14 -19.97 0.35
CA ARG A 306 -2.70 -21.30 0.55
C ARG A 306 -3.40 -21.38 1.90
N ARG A 307 -4.46 -22.21 1.98
CA ARG A 307 -5.07 -22.51 3.27
C ARG A 307 -4.07 -23.29 4.14
N GLY A 308 -3.87 -22.81 5.35
CA GLY A 308 -2.96 -23.41 6.33
C GLY A 308 -3.29 -22.96 7.74
N GLU A 309 -2.58 -23.47 8.71
CA GLU A 309 -2.71 -23.10 10.11
C GLU A 309 -2.14 -21.71 10.36
N VAL A 310 -2.88 -20.87 11.10
CA VAL A 310 -2.37 -19.63 11.71
C VAL A 310 -1.78 -20.03 13.06
N LYS A 311 -0.47 -20.20 13.09
CA LYS A 311 0.25 -20.74 14.27
C LYS A 311 0.09 -19.82 15.49
N GLY A 312 0.16 -20.43 16.67
CA GLY A 312 0.22 -19.73 17.95
C GLY A 312 -1.12 -19.20 18.46
N GLN A 313 -2.22 -19.41 17.72
CA GLN A 313 -3.54 -18.97 18.17
C GLN A 313 -4.02 -19.77 19.37
N PRO A 314 -4.79 -19.16 20.31
CA PRO A 314 -5.32 -19.85 21.49
C PRO A 314 -6.22 -21.07 21.16
N ARG A 315 -6.82 -21.06 19.97
CA ARG A 315 -7.60 -22.16 19.40
C ARG A 315 -7.14 -22.44 17.98
N PRO A 316 -7.21 -23.70 17.50
CA PRO A 316 -6.82 -24.03 16.13
C PRO A 316 -7.56 -23.14 15.11
N GLU A 317 -6.81 -22.42 14.32
CA GLU A 317 -7.32 -21.50 13.31
C GLU A 317 -6.66 -21.75 11.95
N SER A 318 -7.45 -21.71 10.88
CA SER A 318 -6.95 -21.81 9.51
C SER A 318 -7.13 -20.48 8.80
N GLY A 319 -6.07 -20.02 8.15
CA GLY A 319 -6.05 -18.79 7.35
C GLY A 319 -5.48 -19.01 5.95
N ARG A 320 -5.35 -17.91 5.19
CA ARG A 320 -4.65 -17.86 3.92
C ARG A 320 -3.19 -17.49 4.18
N ILE A 321 -2.31 -18.48 4.16
CA ILE A 321 -0.89 -18.32 4.50
C ILE A 321 -0.12 -17.92 3.24
N LEU A 322 0.65 -16.85 3.34
CA LEU A 322 1.59 -16.37 2.33
C LEU A 322 2.94 -17.08 2.46
N SER A 323 3.62 -17.27 1.35
CA SER A 323 4.97 -17.83 1.34
C SER A 323 5.99 -16.69 1.32
N LEU A 324 6.96 -16.73 2.21
CA LEU A 324 8.15 -15.87 2.06
C LEU A 324 8.99 -16.35 0.89
N LEU A 325 9.62 -15.41 0.19
CA LEU A 325 10.59 -15.70 -0.87
C LEU A 325 11.80 -16.43 -0.23
N PRO A 326 12.19 -17.63 -0.69
CA PRO A 326 13.30 -18.38 -0.09
C PRO A 326 14.65 -17.80 -0.57
N ARG A 327 14.89 -16.55 -0.23
CA ARG A 327 16.08 -15.77 -0.54
C ARG A 327 16.45 -14.87 0.64
N GLY A 328 17.68 -14.37 0.63
CA GLY A 328 18.23 -13.59 1.73
C GLY A 328 18.83 -14.48 2.82
N LEU A 329 18.81 -14.00 4.04
CA LEU A 329 19.22 -14.75 5.24
C LEU A 329 18.14 -15.78 5.58
N HIS A 330 18.56 -16.98 5.98
CA HIS A 330 17.66 -18.06 6.40
C HIS A 330 17.89 -18.42 7.86
N HIS A 331 16.82 -18.43 8.64
CA HIS A 331 16.85 -18.91 10.02
C HIS A 331 16.25 -20.32 10.08
N GLU A 332 17.13 -21.33 10.07
CA GLU A 332 16.76 -22.75 10.04
C GLU A 332 15.71 -23.16 11.07
N PRO A 333 15.81 -22.75 12.38
CA PRO A 333 14.85 -23.20 13.38
C PRO A 333 13.40 -22.75 13.13
N SER A 334 13.19 -21.53 12.59
CA SER A 334 11.84 -21.03 12.28
C SER A 334 11.42 -21.20 10.82
N GLY A 335 12.38 -21.50 9.92
CA GLY A 335 12.18 -21.54 8.48
C GLY A 335 11.94 -20.17 7.84
N VAL A 336 12.23 -19.05 8.55
CA VAL A 336 11.97 -17.69 8.10
C VAL A 336 13.13 -17.16 7.26
N TYR A 337 12.80 -16.54 6.13
CA TYR A 337 13.72 -15.82 5.24
C TYR A 337 13.51 -14.32 5.35
N GLY A 338 14.59 -13.52 5.20
CA GLY A 338 14.52 -12.07 5.21
C GLY A 338 15.88 -11.40 5.07
N TYR A 339 15.93 -10.10 5.35
CA TYR A 339 17.13 -9.27 5.20
C TYR A 339 17.29 -8.31 6.39
N GLU A 340 18.56 -7.96 6.67
CA GLU A 340 18.93 -6.90 7.60
C GLU A 340 18.88 -5.54 6.88
N SER A 341 17.70 -5.05 6.58
CA SER A 341 17.52 -3.83 5.79
C SER A 341 16.56 -2.86 6.46
N GLY A 342 16.71 -1.58 6.11
CA GLY A 342 15.75 -0.52 6.40
C GLY A 342 14.58 -0.52 5.42
N GLY A 343 13.80 0.56 5.45
CA GLY A 343 12.60 0.77 4.62
C GLY A 343 11.38 1.08 5.47
N GLN A 344 11.50 0.99 6.79
CA GLN A 344 10.41 1.23 7.75
C GLN A 344 9.96 2.70 7.85
N TYR A 345 10.64 3.62 7.19
CA TYR A 345 10.28 5.04 7.12
C TYR A 345 9.74 5.47 5.75
N GLY A 346 9.78 4.58 4.77
CA GLY A 346 9.34 4.78 3.40
C GLY A 346 10.07 3.84 2.45
N LEU A 347 9.30 3.13 1.64
CA LEU A 347 9.82 2.20 0.65
C LEU A 347 8.95 2.29 -0.60
N VAL A 348 9.55 2.68 -1.73
CA VAL A 348 8.83 2.83 -3.01
C VAL A 348 9.60 2.15 -4.12
N SER A 349 8.99 1.17 -4.78
CA SER A 349 9.51 0.56 -6.00
C SER A 349 9.33 1.47 -7.21
N LEU A 350 10.30 1.46 -8.11
CA LEU A 350 10.19 2.08 -9.42
C LEU A 350 9.89 1.05 -10.53
N ASP A 351 9.59 -0.21 -10.18
CA ASP A 351 9.26 -1.32 -11.07
C ASP A 351 10.33 -1.59 -12.14
N ASP A 352 11.59 -1.38 -11.79
CA ASP A 352 12.75 -1.60 -12.68
C ASP A 352 14.02 -2.00 -11.91
N GLY A 353 13.85 -2.58 -10.73
CA GLY A 353 14.91 -2.96 -9.80
C GLY A 353 15.50 -1.79 -9.01
N ARG A 354 14.93 -0.57 -9.15
CA ARG A 354 15.29 0.60 -8.35
C ARG A 354 14.21 0.92 -7.34
N TYR A 355 14.63 1.48 -6.20
CA TYR A 355 13.75 1.81 -5.09
C TYR A 355 14.15 3.13 -4.47
N TYR A 356 13.18 3.89 -4.00
CA TYR A 356 13.44 4.87 -2.95
C TYR A 356 13.29 4.21 -1.59
N VAL A 357 14.35 4.27 -0.79
CA VAL A 357 14.36 3.87 0.61
C VAL A 357 14.50 5.15 1.43
N ALA A 358 13.56 5.41 2.31
CA ALA A 358 13.56 6.65 3.04
C ALA A 358 14.39 6.56 4.33
N GLU A 359 15.05 7.67 4.62
CA GLU A 359 15.81 7.93 5.84
C GLU A 359 15.05 8.96 6.68
N ALA A 360 14.89 8.69 7.96
CA ALA A 360 14.36 9.64 8.96
C ALA A 360 15.46 10.15 9.87
N GLY A 361 15.31 11.35 10.33
CA GLY A 361 16.27 11.98 11.25
C GLY A 361 15.68 13.20 11.92
N THR A 362 16.53 13.93 12.63
CA THR A 362 16.17 15.17 13.31
C THR A 362 17.20 16.26 13.03
N VAL A 363 16.76 17.53 13.10
CA VAL A 363 17.60 18.70 13.05
C VAL A 363 17.13 19.70 14.10
N ASP A 364 18.07 20.35 14.78
CA ASP A 364 17.76 21.47 15.67
C ASP A 364 17.60 22.76 14.84
N SER A 365 16.55 23.51 15.11
CA SER A 365 16.30 24.82 14.52
C SER A 365 15.89 25.80 15.61
N GLY A 366 16.87 26.54 16.13
CA GLY A 366 16.64 27.56 17.16
C GLY A 366 16.08 26.99 18.46
N GLY A 367 16.56 25.81 18.90
CA GLY A 367 16.11 25.12 20.11
C GLY A 367 14.84 24.29 19.94
N THR A 368 14.32 24.16 18.71
CA THR A 368 13.20 23.27 18.38
C THR A 368 13.71 22.10 17.55
N THR A 369 13.49 20.87 18.02
CA THR A 369 13.80 19.66 17.24
C THR A 369 12.76 19.45 16.15
N LEU A 370 13.20 19.48 14.90
CA LEU A 370 12.36 19.17 13.74
C LEU A 370 12.66 17.76 13.25
N GLN A 371 11.64 17.06 12.80
CA GLN A 371 11.75 15.76 12.15
C GLN A 371 12.08 15.94 10.68
N THR A 372 13.02 15.16 10.15
CA THR A 372 13.43 15.20 8.74
C THR A 372 13.14 13.90 8.04
N GLY A 373 12.93 13.97 6.72
CA GLY A 373 12.73 12.81 5.87
C GLY A 373 13.40 13.00 4.51
N ARG A 374 14.06 11.96 3.99
CA ARG A 374 14.68 11.96 2.68
C ARG A 374 14.52 10.60 2.02
N ALA A 375 14.00 10.56 0.80
CA ALA A 375 13.96 9.35 -0.01
C ALA A 375 15.25 9.23 -0.83
N VAL A 376 16.00 8.15 -0.67
CA VAL A 376 17.30 7.92 -1.32
C VAL A 376 17.17 6.78 -2.32
N LEU A 377 17.68 7.00 -3.54
CA LEU A 377 17.60 6.04 -4.63
C LEU A 377 18.59 4.88 -4.43
N HIS A 378 18.06 3.68 -4.39
CA HIS A 378 18.80 2.43 -4.28
C HIS A 378 18.54 1.53 -5.48
N ARG A 379 19.38 0.55 -5.63
CA ARG A 379 19.17 -0.61 -6.53
C ARG A 379 19.02 -1.86 -5.68
N TRP A 380 18.04 -2.69 -6.02
CA TRP A 380 17.92 -4.02 -5.47
C TRP A 380 19.03 -4.93 -6.04
N THR A 381 19.82 -5.51 -5.17
CA THR A 381 20.92 -6.45 -5.53
C THR A 381 20.63 -7.87 -5.06
N GLY A 382 19.71 -8.02 -4.10
CA GLY A 382 19.45 -9.27 -3.42
C GLY A 382 20.60 -9.76 -2.54
N ALA A 383 21.64 -8.92 -2.34
CA ALA A 383 22.78 -9.27 -1.51
C ALA A 383 22.38 -9.40 -0.03
N VAL A 384 23.08 -10.25 0.69
CA VAL A 384 22.95 -10.39 2.15
C VAL A 384 24.12 -9.68 2.83
N PRO A 385 23.91 -9.10 4.02
CA PRO A 385 22.66 -9.04 4.75
C PRO A 385 21.68 -7.97 4.26
N ASN A 386 22.14 -6.95 3.49
CA ASN A 386 21.31 -5.84 2.99
C ASN A 386 21.15 -5.94 1.47
N PRO A 387 19.91 -6.04 0.95
CA PRO A 387 19.66 -6.18 -0.49
C PRO A 387 19.71 -4.86 -1.26
N PHE A 388 19.69 -3.71 -0.59
CA PHE A 388 19.73 -2.40 -1.20
C PHE A 388 21.17 -1.83 -1.26
N ALA A 389 21.58 -1.41 -2.45
CA ALA A 389 22.82 -0.67 -2.63
C ALA A 389 22.51 0.76 -3.09
N VAL A 390 23.10 1.75 -2.44
CA VAL A 390 23.02 3.15 -2.90
C VAL A 390 23.64 3.24 -4.29
N ARG A 391 22.94 3.86 -5.23
CA ARG A 391 23.51 4.11 -6.54
C ARG A 391 24.58 5.20 -6.41
N GLY A 392 25.84 4.84 -6.63
CA GLY A 392 26.92 5.81 -6.78
C GLY A 392 26.57 6.84 -7.86
N PRO A 393 27.15 8.05 -7.80
CA PRO A 393 26.98 9.02 -8.88
C PRO A 393 27.31 8.33 -10.21
N ALA A 394 26.43 8.51 -11.21
CA ALA A 394 26.72 8.02 -12.56
C ALA A 394 28.00 8.69 -13.02
N GLY A 395 29.07 7.89 -13.16
CA GLY A 395 30.32 8.32 -13.78
C GLY A 395 30.11 8.65 -15.25
#